data_901bb8130e88058b15a309b87597d23a
#
_entry.id   901bb8130e88058b15a309b87597d23a
#
_cell.length_a   1.000
_cell.length_b   1.000
_cell.length_c   1.000
_cell.angle_alpha   90.00
_cell.angle_beta   90.00
_cell.angle_gamma   90.00
#
_symmetry.space_group_name_H-M   'P 1'
#
loop_
_entity.id
_entity.type
_entity.pdbx_description
1 polymer ?
#
loop_
_entity_poly.entity_id
_entity_poly.type
_entity_poly.pdbx_seq_one_letter_code
_entity_poly.pdbx_strand_id
1 'polypeptide(L)'
;MPFHRLCILLAALSATGLTARCSPPKQEFYTIKIYQLSTTAQEERVEKFLQTAYLPALHRLGIAQIGVFTPVGNDTAAIRRVYVLTPFNSFEQFLRLPGQLEKDTQYLANGKDYLDAVYNDPPYLRVESILLQAFPEMPRLQAPVLQTAHSERIYELRSYESPTEKLHYNKVQMFNRGGEVALFRKLGFNAVFYASVLSGSHMPNLMYMTTFDNKAARDQHWKGFGDDAFWKQLSAAPEYQHNVSKADILFLHPTEFSDL
;
A
#
# COMPACT_ATOMS: atom_id res chain seq x y z
N MET A 1 40.02 30.87 -72.17
CA MET A 1 39.42 31.25 -70.85
C MET A 1 38.46 30.17 -70.41
N PRO A 2 38.77 29.37 -69.41
CA PRO A 2 37.85 28.36 -68.94
C PRO A 2 37.13 28.81 -67.66
N PHE A 3 35.82 28.76 -67.66
CA PHE A 3 34.91 29.01 -66.53
C PHE A 3 34.98 27.90 -65.51
N HIS A 4 35.39 28.19 -64.26
CA HIS A 4 35.28 27.25 -63.15
C HIS A 4 33.88 27.34 -62.55
N ARG A 5 33.14 26.22 -62.58
CA ARG A 5 31.87 26.00 -61.88
C ARG A 5 32.18 25.51 -60.47
N LEU A 6 31.91 26.38 -59.47
CA LEU A 6 31.98 26.02 -58.03
C LEU A 6 30.69 25.29 -57.63
N CYS A 7 30.79 23.97 -57.37
CA CYS A 7 29.69 23.19 -56.78
C CYS A 7 29.72 23.38 -55.25
N ILE A 8 28.71 24.07 -54.72
CA ILE A 8 28.48 24.18 -53.25
C ILE A 8 27.65 22.93 -52.87
N LEU A 9 28.26 21.98 -52.14
CA LEU A 9 27.54 20.88 -51.47
C LEU A 9 26.93 21.43 -50.16
N LEU A 10 25.61 21.54 -50.12
CA LEU A 10 24.87 21.75 -48.84
C LEU A 10 24.76 20.39 -48.13
N ALA A 11 25.49 20.22 -47.05
CA ALA A 11 25.32 19.11 -46.12
C ALA A 11 24.10 19.38 -45.21
N ALA A 12 22.99 18.73 -45.44
CA ALA A 12 21.82 18.78 -44.54
C ALA A 12 22.11 17.92 -43.28
N LEU A 13 22.40 18.55 -42.15
CA LEU A 13 22.47 17.89 -40.84
C LEU A 13 21.05 17.56 -40.42
N SER A 14 20.65 16.29 -40.56
CA SER A 14 19.41 15.76 -39.96
C SER A 14 19.63 15.55 -38.46
N ALA A 15 19.19 16.48 -37.63
CA ALA A 15 19.14 16.32 -36.18
C ALA A 15 18.00 15.35 -35.84
N THR A 16 18.32 14.06 -35.70
CA THR A 16 17.42 13.08 -35.13
C THR A 16 17.33 13.35 -33.62
N GLY A 17 16.30 14.11 -33.23
CA GLY A 17 15.98 14.30 -31.83
C GLY A 17 15.59 12.95 -31.19
N LEU A 18 16.49 12.37 -30.38
CA LEU A 18 16.14 11.28 -29.45
C LEU A 18 15.19 11.86 -28.42
N THR A 19 13.89 11.67 -28.60
CA THR A 19 12.92 11.84 -27.52
C THR A 19 13.16 10.73 -26.51
N ALA A 20 13.84 11.02 -25.43
CA ALA A 20 13.94 10.11 -24.29
C ALA A 20 12.52 9.79 -23.81
N ARG A 21 12.01 8.61 -24.13
CA ARG A 21 10.77 8.10 -23.56
C ARG A 21 11.05 7.84 -22.10
N CYS A 22 10.59 8.75 -21.23
CA CYS A 22 10.59 8.52 -19.80
C CYS A 22 9.72 7.30 -19.54
N SER A 23 10.32 6.18 -19.16
CA SER A 23 9.55 4.99 -18.75
C SER A 23 8.70 5.38 -17.54
N PRO A 24 7.44 4.94 -17.46
CA PRO A 24 6.63 5.21 -16.29
C PRO A 24 7.35 4.68 -15.03
N PRO A 25 7.20 5.35 -13.90
CA PRO A 25 7.84 4.93 -12.66
C PRO A 25 7.42 3.51 -12.31
N LYS A 26 8.40 2.69 -11.89
CA LYS A 26 8.15 1.30 -11.53
C LYS A 26 7.24 1.25 -10.29
N GLN A 27 6.11 0.57 -10.42
CA GLN A 27 5.15 0.37 -9.36
C GLN A 27 5.68 -0.63 -8.34
N GLU A 28 5.50 -0.33 -7.05
CA GLU A 28 5.77 -1.25 -5.96
C GLU A 28 4.66 -2.31 -5.85
N PHE A 29 5.02 -3.38 -5.13
CA PHE A 29 4.09 -4.40 -4.67
C PHE A 29 3.99 -4.32 -3.16
N TYR A 30 2.83 -4.65 -2.62
CA TYR A 30 2.61 -4.69 -1.19
C TYR A 30 2.07 -6.03 -0.76
N THR A 31 2.40 -6.45 0.45
CA THR A 31 1.60 -7.47 1.14
C THR A 31 0.94 -6.87 2.37
N ILE A 32 -0.30 -7.27 2.60
CA ILE A 32 -0.95 -7.08 3.89
C ILE A 32 -1.14 -8.47 4.49
N LYS A 33 -0.37 -8.76 5.54
CA LYS A 33 -0.59 -9.95 6.36
C LYS A 33 -1.54 -9.61 7.50
N ILE A 34 -2.52 -10.47 7.75
CA ILE A 34 -3.51 -10.29 8.81
C ILE A 34 -3.43 -11.50 9.72
N TYR A 35 -2.86 -11.31 10.90
CA TYR A 35 -2.83 -12.33 11.94
C TYR A 35 -4.18 -12.33 12.67
N GLN A 36 -4.80 -13.49 12.80
CA GLN A 36 -6.00 -13.73 13.59
C GLN A 36 -5.61 -14.40 14.89
N LEU A 37 -6.02 -13.84 16.02
CA LEU A 37 -5.55 -14.17 17.35
C LEU A 37 -6.74 -14.38 18.27
N SER A 38 -6.72 -15.41 19.11
CA SER A 38 -7.79 -15.72 20.07
C SER A 38 -7.50 -15.25 21.48
N THR A 39 -6.23 -14.91 21.79
CA THR A 39 -5.80 -14.55 23.14
C THR A 39 -4.83 -13.36 23.11
N THR A 40 -4.75 -12.66 24.24
CA THR A 40 -3.72 -11.61 24.46
C THR A 40 -2.32 -12.20 24.37
N ALA A 41 -2.09 -13.40 24.88
CA ALA A 41 -0.78 -14.06 24.82
C ALA A 41 -0.33 -14.32 23.37
N GLN A 42 -1.25 -14.67 22.46
CA GLN A 42 -0.93 -14.77 21.03
C GLN A 42 -0.59 -13.40 20.43
N GLU A 43 -1.33 -12.36 20.80
CA GLU A 43 -1.08 -10.98 20.34
C GLU A 43 0.32 -10.52 20.76
N GLU A 44 0.66 -10.62 22.05
CA GLU A 44 1.97 -10.29 22.59
C GLU A 44 3.10 -11.08 21.93
N ARG A 45 2.89 -12.39 21.68
CA ARG A 45 3.87 -13.25 21.00
C ARG A 45 4.10 -12.82 19.55
N VAL A 46 3.05 -12.51 18.80
CA VAL A 46 3.14 -12.03 17.42
C VAL A 46 3.80 -10.66 17.39
N GLU A 47 3.40 -9.71 18.24
CA GLU A 47 4.01 -8.38 18.29
C GLU A 47 5.48 -8.44 18.66
N LYS A 48 5.86 -9.24 19.66
CA LYS A 48 7.25 -9.46 20.01
C LYS A 48 8.06 -10.01 18.83
N PHE A 49 7.53 -11.02 18.13
CA PHE A 49 8.18 -11.58 16.93
C PHE A 49 8.36 -10.50 15.85
N LEU A 50 7.32 -9.72 15.57
CA LEU A 50 7.37 -8.65 14.58
C LEU A 50 8.43 -7.61 14.97
N GLN A 51 8.43 -7.14 16.21
CA GLN A 51 9.33 -6.12 16.72
C GLN A 51 10.81 -6.57 16.77
N THR A 52 11.06 -7.80 17.26
CA THR A 52 12.44 -8.22 17.59
C THR A 52 13.12 -9.08 16.53
N ALA A 53 12.33 -9.68 15.63
CA ALA A 53 12.85 -10.59 14.61
C ALA A 53 12.47 -10.14 13.19
N TYR A 54 11.19 -9.98 12.87
CA TYR A 54 10.72 -9.79 11.50
C TYR A 54 11.11 -8.42 10.94
N LEU A 55 10.73 -7.31 11.58
CA LEU A 55 11.07 -5.96 11.10
C LEU A 55 12.59 -5.75 10.98
N PRO A 56 13.41 -6.09 12.01
CA PRO A 56 14.86 -5.97 11.88
C PRO A 56 15.44 -6.79 10.72
N ALA A 57 14.90 -7.97 10.43
CA ALA A 57 15.35 -8.78 9.30
C ALA A 57 14.98 -8.10 7.95
N LEU A 58 13.78 -7.58 7.82
CA LEU A 58 13.36 -6.84 6.63
C LEU A 58 14.22 -5.59 6.40
N HIS A 59 14.54 -4.84 7.46
CA HIS A 59 15.43 -3.68 7.38
C HIS A 59 16.83 -4.07 6.88
N ARG A 60 17.41 -5.19 7.34
CA ARG A 60 18.69 -5.72 6.83
C ARG A 60 18.63 -6.08 5.34
N LEU A 61 17.45 -6.45 4.84
CA LEU A 61 17.22 -6.75 3.42
C LEU A 61 16.87 -5.50 2.59
N GLY A 62 16.95 -4.29 3.20
CA GLY A 62 16.64 -3.03 2.53
C GLY A 62 15.14 -2.80 2.31
N ILE A 63 14.26 -3.51 3.03
CA ILE A 63 12.82 -3.30 3.05
C ILE A 63 12.53 -2.42 4.27
N ALA A 64 12.06 -1.20 4.04
CA ALA A 64 11.74 -0.20 5.06
C ALA A 64 10.29 0.24 4.94
N GLN A 65 9.84 1.08 5.87
CA GLN A 65 8.47 1.59 5.93
C GLN A 65 7.42 0.47 6.11
N ILE A 66 7.72 -0.47 6.99
CA ILE A 66 6.82 -1.57 7.33
C ILE A 66 5.79 -1.06 8.34
N GLY A 67 4.52 -1.11 7.96
CA GLY A 67 3.43 -0.75 8.86
C GLY A 67 2.96 -1.94 9.68
N VAL A 68 2.89 -1.77 11.00
CA VAL A 68 2.28 -2.74 11.90
C VAL A 68 1.15 -2.04 12.66
N PHE A 69 -0.06 -2.60 12.57
CA PHE A 69 -1.26 -1.93 13.05
C PHE A 69 -2.18 -2.90 13.79
N THR A 70 -2.94 -2.37 14.73
CA THR A 70 -4.07 -3.05 15.37
C THR A 70 -5.38 -2.31 15.11
N PRO A 71 -6.51 -3.00 14.93
CA PRO A 71 -7.82 -2.36 14.82
C PRO A 71 -8.18 -1.54 16.04
N VAL A 72 -8.88 -0.44 15.85
CA VAL A 72 -9.51 0.29 16.95
C VAL A 72 -10.50 -0.64 17.65
N GLY A 73 -10.39 -0.79 18.99
CA GLY A 73 -11.21 -1.73 19.77
C GLY A 73 -10.78 -3.21 19.65
N ASN A 74 -9.54 -3.48 19.23
CA ASN A 74 -9.00 -4.83 19.10
C ASN A 74 -8.99 -5.61 20.42
N ASP A 75 -8.81 -4.92 21.54
CA ASP A 75 -8.77 -5.46 22.91
C ASP A 75 -10.09 -6.10 23.36
N THR A 76 -11.20 -5.64 22.81
CA THR A 76 -12.55 -6.16 23.10
C THR A 76 -13.08 -7.11 22.01
N ALA A 77 -12.34 -7.31 20.92
CA ALA A 77 -12.75 -8.16 19.82
C ALA A 77 -12.67 -9.65 20.18
N ALA A 78 -13.66 -10.43 19.77
CA ALA A 78 -13.65 -11.89 19.92
C ALA A 78 -12.48 -12.56 19.17
N ILE A 79 -12.12 -12.01 18.01
CA ILE A 79 -10.91 -12.35 17.24
C ILE A 79 -10.10 -11.08 17.07
N ARG A 80 -9.00 -11.00 17.79
CA ARG A 80 -8.02 -9.90 17.66
C ARG A 80 -7.26 -10.03 16.35
N ARG A 81 -6.78 -8.90 15.83
CA ARG A 81 -6.02 -8.88 14.58
C ARG A 81 -4.81 -7.97 14.66
N VAL A 82 -3.74 -8.40 14.01
CA VAL A 82 -2.57 -7.56 13.74
C VAL A 82 -2.37 -7.52 12.23
N TYR A 83 -2.27 -6.32 11.69
CA TYR A 83 -2.06 -6.05 10.27
C TYR A 83 -0.61 -5.66 10.01
N VAL A 84 0.03 -6.28 9.04
CA VAL A 84 1.42 -5.97 8.66
C VAL A 84 1.44 -5.60 7.19
N LEU A 85 1.68 -4.33 6.88
CA LEU A 85 1.89 -3.81 5.54
C LEU A 85 3.38 -3.82 5.22
N THR A 86 3.78 -4.56 4.18
CA THR A 86 5.19 -4.64 3.75
C THR A 86 5.30 -4.21 2.28
N PRO A 87 6.09 -3.17 1.96
CA PRO A 87 6.38 -2.77 0.60
C PRO A 87 7.52 -3.58 -0.02
N PHE A 88 7.44 -3.81 -1.33
CA PHE A 88 8.47 -4.47 -2.14
C PHE A 88 8.72 -3.68 -3.42
N ASN A 89 9.97 -3.43 -3.75
CA ASN A 89 10.37 -2.76 -4.98
C ASN A 89 10.08 -3.57 -6.25
N SER A 90 9.82 -4.89 -6.11
CA SER A 90 9.46 -5.78 -7.20
C SER A 90 8.80 -7.06 -6.68
N PHE A 91 8.03 -7.72 -7.55
CA PHE A 91 7.46 -9.03 -7.26
C PHE A 91 8.54 -10.08 -6.95
N GLU A 92 9.70 -9.98 -7.60
CA GLU A 92 10.83 -10.88 -7.35
C GLU A 92 11.39 -10.72 -5.92
N GLN A 93 11.45 -9.49 -5.38
CA GLN A 93 11.86 -9.27 -3.99
C GLN A 93 10.91 -9.96 -3.01
N PHE A 94 9.61 -9.88 -3.27
CA PHE A 94 8.59 -10.61 -2.49
C PHE A 94 8.82 -12.12 -2.53
N LEU A 95 9.04 -12.70 -3.72
CA LEU A 95 9.25 -14.15 -3.87
C LEU A 95 10.54 -14.66 -3.20
N ARG A 96 11.57 -13.83 -3.14
CA ARG A 96 12.86 -14.21 -2.53
C ARG A 96 12.85 -14.11 -1.00
N LEU A 97 11.93 -13.33 -0.43
CA LEU A 97 11.93 -13.04 1.01
C LEU A 97 11.96 -14.28 1.91
N PRO A 98 11.12 -15.32 1.71
CA PRO A 98 11.15 -16.49 2.59
C PRO A 98 12.52 -17.16 2.65
N GLY A 99 13.15 -17.42 1.50
CA GLY A 99 14.47 -18.05 1.45
C GLY A 99 15.62 -17.16 1.95
N GLN A 100 15.43 -15.84 2.03
CA GLN A 100 16.38 -14.93 2.66
C GLN A 100 16.24 -14.97 4.19
N LEU A 101 15.01 -14.99 4.71
CA LEU A 101 14.73 -15.09 6.14
C LEU A 101 15.21 -16.43 6.73
N GLU A 102 15.06 -17.53 6.02
CA GLU A 102 15.59 -18.86 6.43
C GLU A 102 17.11 -18.90 6.64
N LYS A 103 17.85 -17.96 6.04
CA LYS A 103 19.30 -17.83 6.15
C LYS A 103 19.74 -16.76 7.14
N ASP A 104 18.83 -15.96 7.66
CA ASP A 104 19.14 -14.89 8.61
C ASP A 104 19.21 -15.44 10.04
N THR A 105 20.42 -15.65 10.53
CA THR A 105 20.65 -16.23 11.86
C THR A 105 20.08 -15.40 13.00
N GLN A 106 20.03 -14.06 12.87
CA GLN A 106 19.45 -13.19 13.88
C GLN A 106 17.92 -13.31 13.88
N TYR A 107 17.30 -13.37 12.69
CA TYR A 107 15.87 -13.62 12.55
C TYR A 107 15.47 -14.94 13.20
N LEU A 108 16.21 -16.01 12.91
CA LEU A 108 15.96 -17.35 13.47
C LEU A 108 16.11 -17.35 14.99
N ALA A 109 17.20 -16.74 15.51
CA ALA A 109 17.46 -16.70 16.94
C ALA A 109 16.42 -15.87 17.71
N ASN A 110 16.13 -14.66 17.26
CA ASN A 110 15.20 -13.74 17.92
C ASN A 110 13.74 -14.16 17.75
N GLY A 111 13.42 -14.81 16.62
CA GLY A 111 12.09 -15.28 16.29
C GLY A 111 11.75 -16.67 16.82
N LYS A 112 12.66 -17.34 17.52
CA LYS A 112 12.57 -18.76 17.89
C LYS A 112 11.24 -19.14 18.55
N ASP A 113 10.76 -18.35 19.50
CA ASP A 113 9.52 -18.60 20.23
C ASP A 113 8.30 -18.68 19.27
N TYR A 114 8.27 -17.84 18.25
CA TYR A 114 7.24 -17.82 17.22
C TYR A 114 7.47 -18.90 16.14
N LEU A 115 8.72 -19.03 15.65
CA LEU A 115 9.05 -19.90 14.51
C LEU A 115 9.00 -21.37 14.88
N ASP A 116 9.48 -21.72 16.08
CA ASP A 116 9.55 -23.11 16.58
C ASP A 116 8.35 -23.46 17.48
N ALA A 117 7.27 -22.66 17.40
CA ALA A 117 6.08 -22.92 18.19
C ALA A 117 5.54 -24.33 17.99
N VAL A 118 5.23 -25.01 19.10
CA VAL A 118 4.73 -26.39 19.04
C VAL A 118 3.28 -26.44 18.57
N TYR A 119 2.90 -27.54 17.98
CA TYR A 119 1.61 -27.73 17.32
C TYR A 119 0.39 -27.45 18.22
N ASN A 120 0.48 -27.74 19.51
CA ASN A 120 -0.59 -27.54 20.50
C ASN A 120 -0.54 -26.16 21.19
N ASP A 121 0.41 -25.29 20.85
CA ASP A 121 0.53 -23.91 21.31
C ASP A 121 0.90 -22.97 20.13
N PRO A 122 0.01 -22.84 19.14
CA PRO A 122 0.29 -22.03 17.95
C PRO A 122 0.27 -20.53 18.30
N PRO A 123 1.16 -19.73 17.67
CA PRO A 123 1.27 -18.31 17.96
C PRO A 123 0.13 -17.46 17.37
N TYR A 124 -0.73 -18.04 16.57
CA TYR A 124 -1.93 -17.41 15.97
C TYR A 124 -2.95 -18.47 15.58
N LEU A 125 -4.18 -18.07 15.30
CA LEU A 125 -5.21 -18.95 14.73
C LEU A 125 -4.99 -19.16 13.24
N ARG A 126 -4.89 -18.05 12.49
CA ARG A 126 -4.68 -18.04 11.03
C ARG A 126 -3.92 -16.79 10.63
N VAL A 127 -3.29 -16.86 9.46
CA VAL A 127 -2.70 -15.71 8.77
C VAL A 127 -3.31 -15.64 7.38
N GLU A 128 -3.87 -14.48 7.03
CA GLU A 128 -4.20 -14.13 5.66
C GLU A 128 -3.05 -13.35 5.04
N SER A 129 -2.85 -13.50 3.74
CA SER A 129 -1.89 -12.70 2.99
C SER A 129 -2.55 -12.16 1.73
N ILE A 130 -2.56 -10.84 1.58
CA ILE A 130 -3.11 -10.14 0.43
C ILE A 130 -1.94 -9.55 -0.34
N LEU A 131 -1.85 -9.86 -1.64
CA LEU A 131 -0.84 -9.31 -2.53
C LEU A 131 -1.46 -8.19 -3.37
N LEU A 132 -0.80 -7.03 -3.40
CA LEU A 132 -1.30 -5.84 -4.08
C LEU A 132 -0.22 -5.24 -5.00
N GLN A 133 -0.66 -4.50 -6.01
CA GLN A 133 0.19 -3.68 -6.87
C GLN A 133 -0.24 -2.21 -6.77
N ALA A 134 0.73 -1.34 -6.50
CA ALA A 134 0.53 0.11 -6.40
C ALA A 134 -0.16 0.69 -7.64
N PHE A 135 -0.93 1.76 -7.48
CA PHE A 135 -1.49 2.51 -8.60
C PHE A 135 -0.42 3.33 -9.34
N PRO A 136 -0.57 3.55 -10.66
CA PRO A 136 0.35 4.40 -11.42
C PRO A 136 0.49 5.82 -10.89
N GLU A 137 -0.60 6.43 -10.39
CA GLU A 137 -0.61 7.80 -9.85
C GLU A 137 0.03 7.92 -8.46
N MET A 138 0.26 6.78 -7.80
CA MET A 138 1.01 6.67 -6.55
C MET A 138 1.81 5.36 -6.56
N PRO A 139 2.90 5.29 -7.36
CA PRO A 139 3.60 4.04 -7.64
C PRO A 139 4.44 3.52 -6.46
N ARG A 140 4.58 4.31 -5.39
CA ARG A 140 5.35 3.96 -4.19
C ARG A 140 4.59 4.34 -2.93
N LEU A 141 4.81 3.53 -1.89
CA LEU A 141 4.36 3.83 -0.55
C LEU A 141 4.95 5.16 -0.05
N GLN A 142 4.17 5.93 0.66
CA GLN A 142 4.60 7.18 1.29
C GLN A 142 4.37 7.11 2.80
N ALA A 143 5.43 7.33 3.56
CA ALA A 143 5.29 7.53 4.99
C ALA A 143 4.52 8.83 5.25
N PRO A 144 3.52 8.81 6.12
CA PRO A 144 2.72 10.00 6.40
C PRO A 144 3.54 11.05 7.15
N VAL A 145 3.30 12.32 6.83
CA VAL A 145 3.86 13.46 7.57
C VAL A 145 2.80 13.98 8.53
N LEU A 146 2.80 13.47 9.75
CA LEU A 146 1.88 13.84 10.82
C LEU A 146 2.64 14.44 12.00
N GLN A 147 1.98 15.34 12.73
CA GLN A 147 2.58 16.06 13.87
C GLN A 147 2.28 15.38 15.23
N THR A 148 1.26 14.54 15.25
CA THR A 148 0.80 13.87 16.48
C THR A 148 1.61 12.62 16.79
N ALA A 149 1.58 12.21 18.06
CA ALA A 149 2.15 10.94 18.51
C ALA A 149 1.50 9.75 17.82
N HIS A 150 2.22 8.63 17.68
CA HIS A 150 1.71 7.41 17.03
C HIS A 150 0.38 6.95 17.64
N SER A 151 0.25 6.98 18.95
CA SER A 151 -0.96 6.54 19.67
C SER A 151 -2.23 7.33 19.35
N GLU A 152 -2.10 8.55 18.82
CA GLU A 152 -3.24 9.40 18.45
C GLU A 152 -3.64 9.24 16.98
N ARG A 153 -2.71 8.81 16.15
CA ARG A 153 -2.91 8.68 14.70
C ARG A 153 -3.98 7.66 14.36
N ILE A 154 -4.81 7.99 13.39
CA ILE A 154 -5.78 7.07 12.80
C ILE A 154 -5.35 6.75 11.39
N TYR A 155 -5.19 5.46 11.12
CA TYR A 155 -5.03 4.90 9.79
C TYR A 155 -6.35 4.32 9.35
N GLU A 156 -6.81 4.70 8.18
CA GLU A 156 -8.07 4.23 7.60
C GLU A 156 -7.75 3.35 6.40
N LEU A 157 -7.87 2.03 6.59
CA LEU A 157 -7.74 1.04 5.54
C LEU A 157 -9.11 0.80 4.90
N ARG A 158 -9.19 0.96 3.60
CA ARG A 158 -10.41 0.71 2.83
C ARG A 158 -10.19 -0.39 1.81
N SER A 159 -11.20 -1.25 1.66
CA SER A 159 -11.31 -2.24 0.59
C SER A 159 -12.60 -2.00 -0.19
N TYR A 160 -12.49 -1.80 -1.49
CA TYR A 160 -13.64 -1.64 -2.38
C TYR A 160 -13.75 -2.83 -3.31
N GLU A 161 -14.77 -3.65 -3.07
CA GLU A 161 -15.12 -4.80 -3.89
C GLU A 161 -15.95 -4.35 -5.10
N SER A 162 -15.70 -4.93 -6.25
CA SER A 162 -16.45 -4.65 -7.47
C SER A 162 -17.28 -5.86 -7.92
N PRO A 163 -18.43 -5.66 -8.58
CA PRO A 163 -19.27 -6.79 -9.02
C PRO A 163 -18.61 -7.66 -10.10
N THR A 164 -17.71 -7.09 -10.90
CA THR A 164 -16.96 -7.79 -11.96
C THR A 164 -15.58 -7.18 -12.14
N GLU A 165 -14.65 -7.92 -12.79
CA GLU A 165 -13.30 -7.43 -13.11
C GLU A 165 -13.35 -6.18 -13.99
N LYS A 166 -14.30 -6.09 -14.93
CA LYS A 166 -14.48 -4.91 -15.78
C LYS A 166 -14.84 -3.67 -14.96
N LEU A 167 -15.72 -3.80 -13.98
CA LEU A 167 -16.10 -2.71 -13.09
C LEU A 167 -14.99 -2.36 -12.09
N HIS A 168 -14.20 -3.36 -11.68
CA HIS A 168 -12.98 -3.11 -10.92
C HIS A 168 -11.97 -2.26 -11.71
N TYR A 169 -11.67 -2.63 -12.96
CA TYR A 169 -10.82 -1.80 -13.83
C TYR A 169 -11.36 -0.40 -14.00
N ASN A 170 -12.67 -0.25 -14.14
CA ASN A 170 -13.32 1.04 -14.22
C ASN A 170 -13.11 1.87 -12.93
N LYS A 171 -13.27 1.26 -11.73
CA LYS A 171 -12.99 1.95 -10.47
C LYS A 171 -11.51 2.33 -10.32
N VAL A 172 -10.59 1.46 -10.73
CA VAL A 172 -9.15 1.77 -10.78
C VAL A 172 -8.87 2.95 -11.72
N GLN A 173 -9.54 3.03 -12.88
CA GLN A 173 -9.43 4.18 -13.79
C GLN A 173 -9.98 5.47 -13.17
N MET A 174 -11.07 5.39 -12.42
CA MET A 174 -11.62 6.54 -11.68
C MET A 174 -10.60 7.12 -10.69
N PHE A 175 -9.89 6.25 -9.94
CA PHE A 175 -8.81 6.67 -9.03
C PHE A 175 -7.66 7.35 -9.78
N ASN A 176 -7.20 6.76 -10.88
CA ASN A 176 -6.02 7.22 -11.61
C ASN A 176 -6.39 8.33 -12.62
N ARG A 177 -6.92 7.99 -13.80
CA ARG A 177 -7.26 8.94 -14.88
C ARG A 177 -8.41 9.86 -14.54
N GLY A 178 -9.39 9.36 -13.76
CA GLY A 178 -10.50 10.15 -13.25
C GLY A 178 -10.07 11.23 -12.26
N GLY A 179 -8.87 11.10 -11.65
CA GLY A 179 -8.28 12.13 -10.81
C GLY A 179 -8.62 12.02 -9.33
N GLU A 180 -9.21 10.91 -8.86
CA GLU A 180 -9.56 10.73 -7.43
C GLU A 180 -8.29 10.78 -6.55
N VAL A 181 -7.16 10.17 -6.97
CA VAL A 181 -5.86 10.27 -6.26
C VAL A 181 -5.35 11.71 -6.19
N ALA A 182 -5.49 12.48 -7.29
CA ALA A 182 -5.10 13.88 -7.31
C ALA A 182 -5.98 14.74 -6.38
N LEU A 183 -7.27 14.41 -6.29
CA LEU A 183 -8.19 15.06 -5.36
C LEU A 183 -7.82 14.78 -3.90
N PHE A 184 -7.52 13.55 -3.53
CA PHE A 184 -7.04 13.22 -2.19
C PHE A 184 -5.80 14.03 -1.82
N ARG A 185 -4.84 14.14 -2.75
CA ARG A 185 -3.62 14.95 -2.56
C ARG A 185 -3.96 16.44 -2.38
N LYS A 186 -4.82 17.00 -3.23
CA LYS A 186 -5.30 18.39 -3.15
C LYS A 186 -5.93 18.71 -1.80
N LEU A 187 -6.68 17.76 -1.24
CA LEU A 187 -7.41 17.92 0.03
C LEU A 187 -6.57 17.54 1.25
N GLY A 188 -5.28 17.27 1.09
CA GLY A 188 -4.36 17.02 2.20
C GLY A 188 -4.53 15.66 2.89
N PHE A 189 -5.14 14.68 2.23
CA PHE A 189 -5.12 13.32 2.73
C PHE A 189 -3.69 12.79 2.74
N ASN A 190 -3.23 12.29 3.86
CA ASN A 190 -1.92 11.66 3.98
C ASN A 190 -2.07 10.19 3.56
N ALA A 191 -2.08 9.96 2.24
CA ALA A 191 -2.20 8.62 1.71
C ALA A 191 -0.90 7.83 1.92
N VAL A 192 -1.03 6.60 2.40
CA VAL A 192 0.08 5.65 2.55
C VAL A 192 0.27 4.85 1.26
N PHE A 193 -0.83 4.35 0.67
CA PHE A 193 -0.82 3.66 -0.62
C PHE A 193 -2.23 3.63 -1.24
N TYR A 194 -2.27 3.43 -2.56
CA TYR A 194 -3.44 2.99 -3.34
C TYR A 194 -3.00 1.80 -4.19
N ALA A 195 -3.76 0.70 -4.21
CA ALA A 195 -3.34 -0.51 -4.91
C ALA A 195 -4.52 -1.38 -5.37
N SER A 196 -4.31 -2.13 -6.45
CA SER A 196 -5.18 -3.24 -6.85
C SER A 196 -4.76 -4.51 -6.14
N VAL A 197 -5.71 -5.29 -5.65
CA VAL A 197 -5.46 -6.63 -5.14
C VAL A 197 -5.20 -7.56 -6.33
N LEU A 198 -4.04 -8.23 -6.32
CA LEU A 198 -3.65 -9.23 -7.31
C LEU A 198 -4.01 -10.64 -6.88
N SER A 199 -3.96 -10.89 -5.57
CA SER A 199 -4.31 -12.18 -4.95
C SER A 199 -4.72 -11.95 -3.50
N GLY A 200 -5.83 -12.53 -3.10
CA GLY A 200 -6.39 -12.40 -1.75
C GLY A 200 -7.87 -12.76 -1.73
N SER A 201 -8.52 -12.53 -0.59
CA SER A 201 -9.97 -12.64 -0.44
C SER A 201 -10.70 -11.44 -1.05
N HIS A 202 -12.01 -11.59 -1.29
CA HIS A 202 -12.90 -10.51 -1.71
C HIS A 202 -12.61 -9.91 -3.10
N MET A 203 -11.95 -10.66 -3.99
CA MET A 203 -11.66 -10.20 -5.36
C MET A 203 -12.91 -10.22 -6.25
N PRO A 204 -13.00 -9.31 -7.26
CA PRO A 204 -12.02 -8.26 -7.57
C PRO A 204 -12.19 -7.04 -6.66
N ASN A 205 -11.10 -6.57 -6.07
CA ASN A 205 -11.11 -5.41 -5.20
C ASN A 205 -9.82 -4.57 -5.30
N LEU A 206 -9.93 -3.33 -4.89
CA LEU A 206 -8.80 -2.45 -4.62
C LEU A 206 -8.74 -2.12 -3.13
N MET A 207 -7.56 -1.80 -2.65
CA MET A 207 -7.36 -1.33 -1.28
C MET A 207 -6.52 -0.06 -1.27
N TYR A 208 -6.78 0.79 -0.29
CA TYR A 208 -5.95 1.96 -0.03
C TYR A 208 -5.96 2.33 1.44
N MET A 209 -4.95 3.07 1.85
CA MET A 209 -4.80 3.53 3.23
C MET A 209 -4.51 5.02 3.25
N THR A 210 -5.29 5.75 4.03
CA THR A 210 -5.08 7.15 4.37
C THR A 210 -4.88 7.30 5.88
N THR A 211 -4.21 8.37 6.31
CA THR A 211 -3.92 8.56 7.73
C THR A 211 -4.15 10.00 8.15
N PHE A 212 -4.46 10.18 9.42
CA PHE A 212 -4.88 11.45 10.00
C PHE A 212 -4.32 11.59 11.41
N ASP A 213 -4.12 12.82 11.85
CA ASP A 213 -3.65 13.13 13.21
C ASP A 213 -4.55 12.54 14.31
N ASN A 214 -5.86 12.49 14.05
CA ASN A 214 -6.87 11.88 14.92
C ASN A 214 -8.20 11.70 14.19
N LYS A 215 -9.18 11.14 14.89
CA LYS A 215 -10.52 10.89 14.31
C LYS A 215 -11.25 12.18 13.89
N ALA A 216 -11.10 13.28 14.62
CA ALA A 216 -11.76 14.55 14.29
C ALA A 216 -11.16 15.15 13.00
N ALA A 217 -9.84 15.12 12.84
CA ALA A 217 -9.17 15.54 11.61
C ALA A 217 -9.63 14.68 10.40
N ARG A 218 -9.72 13.38 10.59
CA ARG A 218 -10.26 12.46 9.59
C ARG A 218 -11.66 12.88 9.13
N ASP A 219 -12.57 13.15 10.05
CA ASP A 219 -13.96 13.48 9.72
C ASP A 219 -14.07 14.83 8.97
N GLN A 220 -13.20 15.79 9.30
CA GLN A 220 -13.11 17.07 8.58
C GLN A 220 -12.61 16.86 7.13
N HIS A 221 -11.59 16.04 6.91
CA HIS A 221 -11.07 15.74 5.58
C HIS A 221 -12.15 15.07 4.70
N TRP A 222 -12.83 14.06 5.24
CA TRP A 222 -13.90 13.38 4.51
C TRP A 222 -15.13 14.28 4.23
N LYS A 223 -15.45 15.18 5.16
CA LYS A 223 -16.45 16.20 4.90
C LYS A 223 -16.04 17.10 3.73
N GLY A 224 -14.79 17.61 3.75
CA GLY A 224 -14.26 18.42 2.65
C GLY A 224 -14.24 17.68 1.31
N PHE A 225 -13.91 16.38 1.31
CA PHE A 225 -13.97 15.54 0.12
C PHE A 225 -15.40 15.44 -0.43
N GLY A 226 -16.38 15.14 0.41
CA GLY A 226 -17.79 15.05 -0.01
C GLY A 226 -18.36 16.38 -0.51
N ASP A 227 -17.87 17.51 -0.01
CA ASP A 227 -18.32 18.86 -0.41
C ASP A 227 -17.61 19.37 -1.68
N ASP A 228 -16.48 18.79 -2.09
CA ASP A 228 -15.69 19.24 -3.24
C ASP A 228 -16.47 19.10 -4.55
N ALA A 229 -16.47 20.18 -5.36
CA ALA A 229 -17.23 20.23 -6.62
C ALA A 229 -16.72 19.22 -7.65
N PHE A 230 -15.39 18.97 -7.68
CA PHE A 230 -14.81 17.97 -8.58
C PHE A 230 -15.26 16.55 -8.21
N TRP A 231 -15.29 16.23 -6.89
CA TRP A 231 -15.82 14.95 -6.45
C TRP A 231 -17.28 14.75 -6.84
N LYS A 232 -18.11 15.76 -6.62
CA LYS A 232 -19.54 15.70 -7.01
C LYS A 232 -19.72 15.42 -8.50
N GLN A 233 -18.90 16.05 -9.34
CA GLN A 233 -18.91 15.80 -10.79
C GLN A 233 -18.38 14.40 -11.12
N LEU A 234 -17.23 13.98 -10.57
CA LEU A 234 -16.61 12.69 -10.84
C LEU A 234 -17.50 11.53 -10.40
N SER A 235 -18.07 11.62 -9.19
CA SER A 235 -18.93 10.58 -8.63
C SER A 235 -20.29 10.47 -9.34
N ALA A 236 -20.76 11.53 -10.00
CA ALA A 236 -21.97 11.53 -10.79
C ALA A 236 -21.75 11.13 -12.27
N ALA A 237 -20.49 11.01 -12.72
CA ALA A 237 -20.17 10.66 -14.10
C ALA A 237 -20.74 9.29 -14.48
N PRO A 238 -21.53 9.18 -15.58
CA PRO A 238 -22.21 7.92 -15.93
C PRO A 238 -21.26 6.74 -16.13
N GLU A 239 -20.06 7.00 -16.61
CA GLU A 239 -19.02 6.00 -16.84
C GLU A 239 -18.49 5.34 -15.56
N TYR A 240 -18.64 5.99 -14.39
CA TYR A 240 -18.14 5.49 -13.10
C TYR A 240 -19.23 4.97 -12.15
N GLN A 241 -20.47 4.85 -12.65
CA GLN A 241 -21.57 4.33 -11.84
C GLN A 241 -21.48 2.83 -11.61
N HIS A 242 -21.96 2.37 -10.46
CA HIS A 242 -22.10 0.94 -10.09
C HIS A 242 -20.81 0.11 -10.15
N ASN A 243 -19.65 0.76 -9.99
CA ASN A 243 -18.34 0.08 -10.02
C ASN A 243 -17.86 -0.46 -8.64
N VAL A 244 -18.61 -0.18 -7.58
CA VAL A 244 -18.37 -0.73 -6.22
C VAL A 244 -19.63 -1.43 -5.75
N SER A 245 -19.51 -2.69 -5.33
CA SER A 245 -20.59 -3.49 -4.74
C SER A 245 -20.57 -3.48 -3.21
N LYS A 246 -19.36 -3.37 -2.61
CA LYS A 246 -19.16 -3.32 -1.16
C LYS A 246 -17.93 -2.47 -0.83
N ALA A 247 -18.03 -1.73 0.26
CA ALA A 247 -16.92 -0.95 0.81
C ALA A 247 -16.71 -1.34 2.29
N ASP A 248 -15.57 -1.92 2.60
CA ASP A 248 -15.14 -2.15 3.98
C ASP A 248 -14.20 -1.03 4.42
N ILE A 249 -14.44 -0.49 5.60
CA ILE A 249 -13.68 0.60 6.19
C ILE A 249 -13.20 0.16 7.57
N LEU A 250 -11.90 0.13 7.77
CA LEU A 250 -11.29 -0.27 9.02
C LEU A 250 -10.41 0.84 9.58
N PHE A 251 -10.61 1.17 10.85
CA PHE A 251 -9.74 2.10 11.58
C PHE A 251 -8.67 1.33 12.34
N LEU A 252 -7.45 1.80 12.22
CA LEU A 252 -6.25 1.17 12.78
C LEU A 252 -5.43 2.19 13.57
N HIS A 253 -4.76 1.72 14.62
CA HIS A 253 -3.65 2.42 15.26
C HIS A 253 -2.34 1.73 14.92
N PRO A 254 -1.25 2.47 14.67
CA PRO A 254 0.07 1.88 14.54
C PRO A 254 0.55 1.38 15.89
N THR A 255 1.30 0.28 15.91
CA THR A 255 2.07 -0.12 17.10
C THR A 255 3.25 0.83 17.31
N GLU A 256 3.79 0.88 18.53
CA GLU A 256 4.93 1.75 18.86
C GLU A 256 6.19 1.45 18.03
N PHE A 257 6.33 0.21 17.54
CA PHE A 257 7.44 -0.23 16.70
C PHE A 257 7.14 -0.23 15.20
N SER A 258 5.97 0.26 14.78
CA SER A 258 5.64 0.47 13.37
C SER A 258 6.55 1.54 12.76
N ASP A 259 7.02 1.33 11.53
CA ASP A 259 7.77 2.35 10.78
C ASP A 259 6.85 3.49 10.26
N LEU A 260 5.53 3.29 10.29
CA LEU A 260 4.52 4.22 9.76
C LEU A 260 3.67 4.84 10.83
#